data_a904b563b2f9cbfc1986e23e717ace65
#
_entry.id   a904b563b2f9cbfc1986e23e717ace65
#
_cell.length_a   1.000
_cell.length_b   1.000
_cell.length_c   1.000
_cell.angle_alpha   90.00
_cell.angle_beta   90.00
_cell.angle_gamma   90.00
#
_symmetry.space_group_name_H-M   'P 1'
#
loop_
_entity.id
_entity.type
_entity.pdbx_description
1 polymer ?
#
loop_
_entity_poly.entity_id
_entity_poly.type
_entity_poly.pdbx_seq_one_letter_code
_entity_poly.pdbx_strand_id
1 'polypeptide(L)'
;MALSVAIQMDPIERIDIGGDSTFALALEAQARGHSLLYYGPRDLTFRDGKVTARARPLQVRATRGDHFTLGEASVVDLSAIDVVLMRQDPPFDMAYITATHILERIHPKTLVVNDPAHVRNAPEKLFVTEFKSLMPPTLITSDRAEINAFRAEHKDIILKPLYGNGGAGVFRVKDGDENLGSMLEMFTAFYREPVIVQRYVPEVRKGD
;
A
#
# COMPACT_ATOMS: atom_id res chain seq x y z
N MET A 1 28.33 7.02 8.91
CA MET A 1 28.72 6.31 7.68
C MET A 1 27.65 6.61 6.64
N ALA A 2 28.02 7.00 5.42
CA ALA A 2 27.06 7.19 4.34
C ALA A 2 26.54 5.83 3.86
N LEU A 3 25.23 5.71 3.67
CA LEU A 3 24.57 4.50 3.16
C LEU A 3 24.15 4.71 1.72
N SER A 4 24.03 3.62 0.97
CA SER A 4 23.32 3.56 -0.30
C SER A 4 21.87 3.14 -0.06
N VAL A 5 20.90 3.96 -0.51
CA VAL A 5 19.48 3.76 -0.27
C VAL A 5 18.76 3.70 -1.62
N ALA A 6 18.14 2.58 -1.94
CA ALA A 6 17.28 2.44 -3.11
C ALA A 6 15.81 2.56 -2.69
N ILE A 7 15.05 3.39 -3.38
CA ILE A 7 13.65 3.67 -3.07
C ILE A 7 12.78 3.08 -4.18
N GLN A 8 12.01 2.03 -3.84
CA GLN A 8 10.96 1.49 -4.69
C GLN A 8 9.67 2.25 -4.41
N MET A 9 9.22 3.10 -5.32
CA MET A 9 8.04 3.93 -5.14
C MET A 9 7.33 4.20 -6.46
N ASP A 10 6.14 4.74 -6.40
CA ASP A 10 5.39 5.21 -7.55
C ASP A 10 6.07 6.42 -8.22
N PRO A 11 5.60 6.82 -9.42
CA PRO A 11 6.26 7.88 -10.18
C PRO A 11 6.45 9.16 -9.35
N ILE A 12 7.70 9.53 -9.09
CA ILE A 12 8.06 10.69 -8.26
C ILE A 12 7.54 12.01 -8.80
N GLU A 13 7.23 12.04 -10.08
CA GLU A 13 6.62 13.18 -10.77
C GLU A 13 5.19 13.47 -10.31
N ARG A 14 4.51 12.49 -9.70
CA ARG A 14 3.08 12.54 -9.37
C ARG A 14 2.78 12.73 -7.89
N ILE A 15 3.81 12.70 -7.04
CA ILE A 15 3.61 12.81 -5.59
C ILE A 15 3.25 14.25 -5.17
N ASP A 16 2.46 14.38 -4.11
CA ASP A 16 2.33 15.67 -3.42
C ASP A 16 3.38 15.76 -2.32
N ILE A 17 4.43 16.53 -2.56
CA ILE A 17 5.54 16.70 -1.62
C ILE A 17 5.13 17.27 -0.26
N GLY A 18 3.93 17.83 -0.14
CA GLY A 18 3.40 18.35 1.12
C GLY A 18 2.85 17.27 2.05
N GLY A 19 2.53 16.07 1.51
CA GLY A 19 1.94 14.97 2.28
C GLY A 19 2.64 13.61 2.09
N ASP A 20 3.58 13.50 1.16
CA ASP A 20 4.24 12.23 0.85
C ASP A 20 5.32 11.87 1.86
N SER A 21 5.10 10.81 2.64
CA SER A 21 6.04 10.33 3.65
C SER A 21 7.32 9.73 3.04
N THR A 22 7.26 9.17 1.84
CA THR A 22 8.44 8.62 1.13
C THR A 22 9.37 9.75 0.71
N PHE A 23 8.79 10.86 0.24
CA PHE A 23 9.56 12.05 -0.09
C PHE A 23 10.24 12.67 1.15
N ALA A 24 9.54 12.71 2.29
CA ALA A 24 10.12 13.15 3.55
C ALA A 24 11.31 12.27 3.98
N LEU A 25 11.18 10.93 3.84
CA LEU A 25 12.30 10.01 4.10
C LEU A 25 13.48 10.24 3.14
N ALA A 26 13.20 10.50 1.86
CA ALA A 26 14.24 10.78 0.87
C ALA A 26 15.01 12.08 1.20
N LEU A 27 14.29 13.15 1.58
CA LEU A 27 14.91 14.41 2.02
C LEU A 27 15.83 14.22 3.22
N GLU A 28 15.35 13.50 4.24
CA GLU A 28 16.14 13.24 5.45
C GLU A 28 17.34 12.34 5.17
N ALA A 29 17.17 11.29 4.36
CA ALA A 29 18.27 10.42 3.96
C ALA A 29 19.37 11.20 3.22
N GLN A 30 18.98 12.06 2.28
CA GLN A 30 19.91 12.92 1.56
C GLN A 30 20.61 13.94 2.49
N ALA A 31 19.88 14.55 3.42
CA ALA A 31 20.44 15.49 4.41
C ALA A 31 21.49 14.82 5.31
N ARG A 32 21.34 13.53 5.58
CA ARG A 32 22.33 12.71 6.31
C ARG A 32 23.52 12.27 5.45
N GLY A 33 23.57 12.65 4.19
CA GLY A 33 24.66 12.33 3.27
C GLY A 33 24.57 10.91 2.67
N HIS A 34 23.40 10.29 2.67
CA HIS A 34 23.18 9.02 2.00
C HIS A 34 23.01 9.21 0.49
N SER A 35 23.48 8.25 -0.31
CA SER A 35 23.23 8.24 -1.75
C SER A 35 21.87 7.61 -2.04
N LEU A 36 21.06 8.26 -2.88
CA LEU A 36 19.73 7.80 -3.22
C LEU A 36 19.67 7.26 -4.63
N LEU A 37 18.95 6.15 -4.78
CA LEU A 37 18.52 5.57 -6.06
C LEU A 37 17.00 5.47 -6.07
N TYR A 38 16.39 5.77 -7.20
CA TYR A 38 14.96 5.64 -7.46
C TYR A 38 14.71 4.56 -8.49
N TYR A 39 13.70 3.73 -8.27
CA TYR A 39 13.13 2.83 -9.26
C TYR A 39 11.65 2.56 -9.00
N GLY A 40 10.89 2.31 -10.06
CA GLY A 40 9.48 1.92 -9.95
C GLY A 40 9.33 0.41 -9.71
N PRO A 41 8.17 -0.05 -9.20
CA PRO A 41 7.92 -1.48 -8.96
C PRO A 41 8.10 -2.37 -10.22
N ARG A 42 7.87 -1.82 -11.40
CA ARG A 42 8.02 -2.53 -12.68
C ARG A 42 9.47 -2.67 -13.16
N ASP A 43 10.38 -1.95 -12.54
CA ASP A 43 11.81 -1.98 -12.85
C ASP A 43 12.55 -3.09 -12.08
N LEU A 44 11.87 -3.72 -11.11
CA LEU A 44 12.40 -4.81 -10.29
C LEU A 44 12.51 -6.10 -11.13
N THR A 45 13.66 -6.76 -11.06
CA THR A 45 13.95 -7.98 -11.83
C THR A 45 14.59 -9.04 -10.93
N PHE A 46 14.12 -10.28 -11.06
CA PHE A 46 14.79 -11.45 -10.52
C PHE A 46 15.31 -12.31 -11.68
N ARG A 47 16.60 -12.60 -11.69
CA ARG A 47 17.23 -13.45 -12.70
C ARG A 47 18.37 -14.27 -12.10
N ASP A 48 18.27 -15.58 -12.21
CA ASP A 48 19.34 -16.52 -11.83
C ASP A 48 19.89 -16.28 -10.40
N GLY A 49 18.98 -16.07 -9.44
CA GLY A 49 19.32 -15.81 -8.03
C GLY A 49 19.70 -14.37 -7.72
N LYS A 50 19.78 -13.48 -8.70
CA LYS A 50 20.11 -12.06 -8.53
C LYS A 50 18.84 -11.21 -8.55
N VAL A 51 18.80 -10.23 -7.65
CA VAL A 51 17.76 -9.20 -7.59
C VAL A 51 18.35 -7.89 -8.06
N THR A 52 17.86 -7.38 -9.17
CA THR A 52 18.32 -6.12 -9.76
C THR A 52 17.15 -5.18 -10.00
N ALA A 53 17.44 -3.91 -10.15
CA ALA A 53 16.46 -2.92 -10.62
C ALA A 53 17.10 -2.01 -11.67
N ARG A 54 16.29 -1.53 -12.62
CA ARG A 54 16.68 -0.41 -13.48
C ARG A 54 16.46 0.88 -12.68
N ALA A 55 17.50 1.30 -11.99
CA ALA A 55 17.43 2.43 -11.08
C ALA A 55 18.14 3.67 -11.63
N ARG A 56 17.79 4.81 -11.07
CA ARG A 56 18.34 6.14 -11.42
C ARG A 56 18.86 6.82 -10.15
N PRO A 57 20.05 7.45 -10.17
CA PRO A 57 20.45 8.35 -9.09
C PRO A 57 19.37 9.41 -8.85
N LEU A 58 19.08 9.67 -7.58
CA LEU A 58 18.03 10.60 -7.18
C LEU A 58 18.62 11.71 -6.32
N GLN A 59 18.26 12.94 -6.62
CA GLN A 59 18.43 14.10 -5.75
C GLN A 59 17.05 14.72 -5.48
N VAL A 60 16.79 15.11 -4.24
CA VAL A 60 15.49 15.66 -3.83
C VAL A 60 15.66 17.05 -3.19
N ARG A 61 14.65 17.89 -3.31
CA ARG A 61 14.60 19.22 -2.71
C ARG A 61 13.15 19.65 -2.45
N ALA A 62 12.93 20.37 -1.35
CA ALA A 62 11.57 20.76 -0.92
C ALA A 62 11.03 21.96 -1.74
N THR A 63 11.05 21.86 -3.09
CA THR A 63 10.60 22.91 -4.00
C THR A 63 9.47 22.37 -4.88
N ARG A 64 8.24 22.89 -4.73
CA ARG A 64 7.10 22.49 -5.57
C ARG A 64 7.40 22.75 -7.05
N GLY A 65 7.10 21.74 -7.88
CA GLY A 65 7.34 21.80 -9.32
C GLY A 65 8.78 21.56 -9.75
N ASP A 66 9.72 21.51 -8.80
CA ASP A 66 11.14 21.21 -9.04
C ASP A 66 11.71 20.42 -7.84
N HIS A 67 11.05 19.35 -7.46
CA HIS A 67 11.34 18.63 -6.20
C HIS A 67 12.34 17.48 -6.35
N PHE A 68 12.71 17.10 -7.57
CA PHE A 68 13.67 16.02 -7.82
C PHE A 68 14.54 16.25 -9.03
N THR A 69 15.63 15.53 -9.10
CA THR A 69 16.45 15.32 -10.31
C THR A 69 16.82 13.85 -10.40
N LEU A 70 16.62 13.25 -11.58
CA LEU A 70 16.99 11.87 -11.85
C LEU A 70 18.20 11.84 -12.79
N GLY A 71 19.22 11.06 -12.41
CA GLY A 71 20.37 10.76 -13.27
C GLY A 71 20.03 9.72 -14.36
N GLU A 72 21.05 9.23 -15.05
CA GLU A 72 20.89 8.17 -16.06
C GLU A 72 20.47 6.84 -15.44
N ALA A 73 19.58 6.13 -16.13
CA ALA A 73 19.11 4.82 -15.69
C ALA A 73 20.20 3.76 -15.92
N SER A 74 20.45 2.93 -14.93
CA SER A 74 21.34 1.78 -15.03
C SER A 74 20.77 0.56 -14.30
N VAL A 75 21.26 -0.62 -14.66
CA VAL A 75 20.90 -1.85 -13.91
C VAL A 75 21.78 -1.93 -12.68
N VAL A 76 21.13 -1.94 -11.51
CA VAL A 76 21.78 -1.98 -10.20
C VAL A 76 21.49 -3.32 -9.53
N ASP A 77 22.51 -3.97 -8.99
CA ASP A 77 22.36 -5.14 -8.12
C ASP A 77 21.90 -4.68 -6.73
N LEU A 78 20.67 -4.97 -6.37
CA LEU A 78 20.09 -4.53 -5.10
C LEU A 78 20.72 -5.25 -3.88
N SER A 79 21.40 -6.39 -4.08
CA SER A 79 22.14 -7.07 -3.00
C SER A 79 23.43 -6.36 -2.60
N ALA A 80 23.88 -5.38 -3.39
CA ALA A 80 25.03 -4.52 -3.10
C ALA A 80 24.63 -3.16 -2.49
N ILE A 81 23.33 -2.92 -2.26
CA ILE A 81 22.77 -1.72 -1.65
C ILE A 81 22.58 -1.96 -0.15
N ASP A 82 22.80 -0.95 0.68
CA ASP A 82 22.65 -1.08 2.13
C ASP A 82 21.17 -1.17 2.54
N VAL A 83 20.31 -0.34 1.95
CA VAL A 83 18.88 -0.24 2.29
C VAL A 83 18.00 -0.16 1.04
N VAL A 84 16.94 -0.94 1.01
CA VAL A 84 15.83 -0.76 0.07
C VAL A 84 14.60 -0.29 0.84
N LEU A 85 14.08 0.88 0.50
CA LEU A 85 12.79 1.35 0.99
C LEU A 85 11.70 0.85 0.05
N MET A 86 10.91 -0.10 0.51
CA MET A 86 9.74 -0.62 -0.22
C MET A 86 8.55 0.29 0.06
N ARG A 87 8.34 1.29 -0.80
CA ARG A 87 7.41 2.40 -0.59
C ARG A 87 6.40 2.61 -1.71
N GLN A 88 6.19 1.60 -2.54
CA GLN A 88 5.13 1.63 -3.56
C GLN A 88 3.76 1.72 -2.89
N ASP A 89 2.86 2.48 -3.48
CA ASP A 89 1.47 2.57 -3.03
C ASP A 89 0.64 1.32 -3.39
N PRO A 90 -0.53 1.11 -2.77
CA PRO A 90 -1.50 0.12 -3.23
C PRO A 90 -1.87 0.31 -4.73
N PRO A 91 -2.39 -0.72 -5.39
CA PRO A 91 -3.12 -1.84 -4.81
C PRO A 91 -2.24 -2.93 -4.24
N PHE A 92 -2.70 -3.54 -3.13
CA PHE A 92 -2.08 -4.71 -2.53
C PHE A 92 -2.55 -5.96 -3.28
N ASP A 93 -1.99 -6.17 -4.44
CA ASP A 93 -2.33 -7.21 -5.41
C ASP A 93 -1.19 -8.22 -5.62
N MET A 94 -1.33 -9.12 -6.57
CA MET A 94 -0.29 -10.12 -6.88
C MET A 94 1.01 -9.50 -7.39
N ALA A 95 0.98 -8.32 -8.01
CA ALA A 95 2.19 -7.62 -8.40
C ALA A 95 2.94 -7.10 -7.17
N TYR A 96 2.21 -6.54 -6.21
CA TYR A 96 2.75 -6.12 -4.92
C TYR A 96 3.36 -7.32 -4.16
N ILE A 97 2.59 -8.40 -4.02
CA ILE A 97 3.04 -9.65 -3.36
C ILE A 97 4.29 -10.22 -4.05
N THR A 98 4.33 -10.22 -5.38
CA THR A 98 5.50 -10.69 -6.14
C THR A 98 6.73 -9.84 -5.83
N ALA A 99 6.60 -8.51 -5.76
CA ALA A 99 7.70 -7.63 -5.39
C ALA A 99 8.23 -7.96 -3.98
N THR A 100 7.36 -8.24 -3.00
CA THR A 100 7.78 -8.67 -1.65
C THR A 100 8.60 -9.97 -1.71
N HIS A 101 8.16 -10.97 -2.47
CA HIS A 101 8.89 -12.23 -2.61
C HIS A 101 10.27 -12.07 -3.28
N ILE A 102 10.38 -11.16 -4.24
CA ILE A 102 11.66 -10.87 -4.89
C ILE A 102 12.61 -10.17 -3.90
N LEU A 103 12.14 -9.13 -3.20
CA LEU A 103 12.96 -8.36 -2.26
C LEU A 103 13.35 -9.17 -1.02
N GLU A 104 12.53 -10.12 -0.60
CA GLU A 104 12.86 -11.03 0.51
C GLU A 104 14.14 -11.84 0.23
N ARG A 105 14.51 -12.09 -1.04
CA ARG A 105 15.71 -12.81 -1.42
C ARG A 105 17.02 -12.12 -1.03
N ILE A 106 16.99 -10.81 -0.84
CA ILE A 106 18.17 -10.03 -0.45
C ILE A 106 18.13 -9.60 1.01
N HIS A 107 16.97 -9.67 1.66
CA HIS A 107 16.78 -9.39 3.07
C HIS A 107 17.30 -10.56 3.94
N PRO A 108 17.98 -10.31 5.09
CA PRO A 108 18.33 -9.00 5.67
C PRO A 108 19.71 -8.48 5.29
N LYS A 109 20.45 -9.12 4.37
CA LYS A 109 21.77 -8.68 3.94
C LYS A 109 21.70 -7.24 3.39
N THR A 110 20.78 -6.96 2.48
CA THR A 110 20.27 -5.65 2.17
C THR A 110 19.06 -5.42 3.07
N LEU A 111 19.07 -4.38 3.88
CA LEU A 111 17.93 -4.08 4.75
C LEU A 111 16.74 -3.59 3.92
N VAL A 112 15.73 -4.42 3.76
CA VAL A 112 14.47 -4.00 3.11
C VAL A 112 13.50 -3.49 4.17
N VAL A 113 13.02 -2.27 4.02
CA VAL A 113 12.08 -1.59 4.94
C VAL A 113 10.78 -1.24 4.19
N ASN A 114 9.61 -1.72 4.63
CA ASN A 114 9.44 -2.66 5.73
C ASN A 114 9.86 -4.08 5.31
N ASP A 115 10.06 -4.96 6.30
CA ASP A 115 10.36 -6.38 6.06
C ASP A 115 9.34 -7.00 5.10
N PRO A 116 9.78 -7.58 3.97
CA PRO A 116 8.87 -8.04 2.91
C PRO A 116 7.92 -9.14 3.36
N ALA A 117 8.34 -10.05 4.24
CA ALA A 117 7.50 -11.11 4.77
C ALA A 117 6.39 -10.52 5.66
N HIS A 118 6.73 -9.55 6.50
CA HIS A 118 5.77 -8.89 7.38
C HIS A 118 4.80 -8.01 6.60
N VAL A 119 5.25 -7.27 5.58
CA VAL A 119 4.38 -6.52 4.67
C VAL A 119 3.35 -7.43 4.03
N ARG A 120 3.80 -8.56 3.48
CA ARG A 120 2.92 -9.54 2.82
C ARG A 120 1.91 -10.17 3.78
N ASN A 121 2.32 -10.44 5.02
CA ASN A 121 1.49 -11.12 6.02
C ASN A 121 0.59 -10.19 6.85
N ALA A 122 0.69 -8.89 6.65
CA ALA A 122 -0.09 -7.89 7.37
C ALA A 122 -0.94 -7.00 6.44
N PRO A 123 -1.82 -7.59 5.59
CA PRO A 123 -2.73 -6.80 4.78
C PRO A 123 -3.67 -5.99 5.68
N GLU A 124 -3.70 -4.68 5.48
CA GLU A 124 -4.26 -3.67 6.39
C GLU A 124 -5.62 -4.05 7.00
N LYS A 125 -6.61 -4.36 6.14
CA LYS A 125 -7.99 -4.61 6.61
C LYS A 125 -8.22 -6.02 7.16
N LEU A 126 -7.30 -6.96 6.91
CA LEU A 126 -7.33 -8.30 7.52
C LEU A 126 -6.55 -8.30 8.83
N PHE A 127 -5.35 -7.72 8.84
CA PHE A 127 -4.51 -7.70 10.03
C PHE A 127 -5.19 -7.00 11.22
N VAL A 128 -5.98 -5.94 10.95
CA VAL A 128 -6.74 -5.23 12.00
C VAL A 128 -7.72 -6.15 12.74
N THR A 129 -8.16 -7.28 12.16
CA THR A 129 -9.07 -8.22 12.81
C THR A 129 -8.49 -8.90 14.03
N GLU A 130 -7.16 -8.92 14.18
CA GLU A 130 -6.46 -9.36 15.40
C GLU A 130 -6.77 -8.46 16.61
N PHE A 131 -7.20 -7.22 16.36
CA PHE A 131 -7.51 -6.21 17.39
C PHE A 131 -9.01 -6.02 17.57
N LYS A 132 -9.75 -7.12 17.71
CA LYS A 132 -11.23 -7.14 17.75
C LYS A 132 -11.84 -6.13 18.73
N SER A 133 -11.19 -5.86 19.86
CA SER A 133 -11.68 -4.91 20.87
C SER A 133 -11.55 -3.43 20.45
N LEU A 134 -10.75 -3.13 19.42
CA LEU A 134 -10.48 -1.78 18.94
C LEU A 134 -11.19 -1.45 17.62
N MET A 135 -12.02 -2.37 17.13
CA MET A 135 -12.70 -2.20 15.85
C MET A 135 -14.23 -2.34 16.00
N PRO A 136 -15.04 -1.70 15.12
CA PRO A 136 -16.47 -1.93 15.11
C PRO A 136 -16.79 -3.39 14.72
N PRO A 137 -18.01 -3.90 15.01
CA PRO A 137 -18.47 -5.16 14.45
C PRO A 137 -18.17 -5.23 12.96
N THR A 138 -17.52 -6.32 12.56
CA THR A 138 -16.95 -6.48 11.21
C THR A 138 -17.27 -7.87 10.68
N LEU A 139 -17.67 -7.92 9.42
CA LEU A 139 -17.88 -9.12 8.63
C LEU A 139 -17.02 -9.05 7.36
N ILE A 140 -16.34 -10.13 7.00
CA ILE A 140 -15.61 -10.26 5.74
C ILE A 140 -16.17 -11.50 5.04
N THR A 141 -16.85 -11.30 3.91
CA THR A 141 -17.54 -12.38 3.21
C THR A 141 -17.81 -12.04 1.74
N SER A 142 -18.05 -13.07 0.95
CA SER A 142 -18.67 -12.98 -0.38
C SER A 142 -20.15 -13.43 -0.36
N ASP A 143 -20.65 -13.91 0.78
CA ASP A 143 -22.01 -14.42 0.91
C ASP A 143 -23.01 -13.29 1.14
N ARG A 144 -23.93 -13.12 0.19
CA ARG A 144 -25.00 -12.11 0.27
C ARG A 144 -25.96 -12.34 1.43
N ALA A 145 -26.20 -13.59 1.82
CA ALA A 145 -27.11 -13.89 2.94
C ALA A 145 -26.51 -13.41 4.26
N GLU A 146 -25.20 -13.62 4.47
CA GLU A 146 -24.48 -13.12 5.64
C GLU A 146 -24.46 -11.59 5.69
N ILE A 147 -24.28 -10.92 4.54
CA ILE A 147 -24.33 -9.45 4.48
C ILE A 147 -25.71 -8.91 4.86
N ASN A 148 -26.78 -9.56 4.36
CA ASN A 148 -28.15 -9.18 4.69
C ASN A 148 -28.46 -9.41 6.19
N ALA A 149 -28.01 -10.52 6.76
CA ALA A 149 -28.13 -10.81 8.20
C ALA A 149 -27.40 -9.78 9.05
N PHE A 150 -26.16 -9.45 8.69
CA PHE A 150 -25.36 -8.42 9.36
C PHE A 150 -26.02 -7.04 9.31
N ARG A 151 -26.59 -6.66 8.16
CA ARG A 151 -27.35 -5.43 8.02
C ARG A 151 -28.63 -5.44 8.87
N ALA A 152 -29.35 -6.55 8.91
CA ALA A 152 -30.57 -6.67 9.72
C ALA A 152 -30.25 -6.47 11.22
N GLU A 153 -29.09 -6.94 11.69
CA GLU A 153 -28.62 -6.74 13.05
C GLU A 153 -28.16 -5.30 13.33
N HIS A 154 -27.32 -4.75 12.46
CA HIS A 154 -26.61 -3.48 12.72
C HIS A 154 -27.24 -2.26 12.06
N LYS A 155 -28.27 -2.43 11.22
CA LYS A 155 -29.02 -1.37 10.51
C LYS A 155 -28.15 -0.63 9.49
N ASP A 156 -27.45 0.39 9.93
CA ASP A 156 -26.51 1.14 9.08
C ASP A 156 -25.15 0.46 9.04
N ILE A 157 -24.70 0.15 7.85
CA ILE A 157 -23.43 -0.53 7.61
C ILE A 157 -22.55 0.26 6.64
N ILE A 158 -21.25 -0.01 6.71
CA ILE A 158 -20.28 0.41 5.70
C ILE A 158 -19.88 -0.81 4.89
N LEU A 159 -19.99 -0.70 3.58
CA LEU A 159 -19.52 -1.68 2.61
C LEU A 159 -18.30 -1.12 1.88
N LYS A 160 -17.21 -1.87 1.83
CA LYS A 160 -15.97 -1.41 1.18
C LYS A 160 -15.15 -2.58 0.63
N PRO A 161 -14.28 -2.36 -0.39
CA PRO A 161 -13.39 -3.40 -0.87
C PRO A 161 -12.38 -3.78 0.21
N LEU A 162 -12.04 -5.08 0.26
CA LEU A 162 -11.07 -5.59 1.22
C LEU A 162 -9.67 -5.03 0.96
N TYR A 163 -9.28 -4.97 -0.30
CA TYR A 163 -8.02 -4.38 -0.75
C TYR A 163 -8.32 -3.08 -1.52
N GLY A 164 -8.02 -1.95 -0.91
CA GLY A 164 -8.25 -0.64 -1.48
C GLY A 164 -7.81 0.46 -0.51
N ASN A 165 -7.54 1.64 -1.02
CA ASN A 165 -7.03 2.79 -0.27
C ASN A 165 -7.78 4.07 -0.65
N GLY A 166 -7.47 5.17 0.03
CA GLY A 166 -7.96 6.50 -0.31
C GLY A 166 -9.49 6.68 -0.30
N GLY A 167 -10.23 5.81 0.40
CA GLY A 167 -11.69 5.90 0.50
C GLY A 167 -12.46 5.44 -0.76
N ALA A 168 -11.78 4.97 -1.81
CA ALA A 168 -12.42 4.49 -3.02
C ALA A 168 -13.28 3.26 -2.74
N GLY A 169 -14.52 3.24 -3.25
CA GLY A 169 -15.45 2.13 -3.08
C GLY A 169 -16.02 1.97 -1.67
N VAL A 170 -15.94 2.98 -0.82
CA VAL A 170 -16.53 2.98 0.52
C VAL A 170 -17.96 3.52 0.46
N PHE A 171 -18.93 2.68 0.80
CA PHE A 171 -20.34 3.05 0.79
C PHE A 171 -20.97 2.90 2.16
N ARG A 172 -21.73 3.91 2.59
CA ARG A 172 -22.66 3.77 3.70
C ARG A 172 -24.01 3.29 3.16
N VAL A 173 -24.44 2.14 3.62
CA VAL A 173 -25.74 1.55 3.31
C VAL A 173 -26.62 1.70 4.54
N LYS A 174 -27.68 2.50 4.43
CA LYS A 174 -28.65 2.72 5.51
C LYS A 174 -29.62 1.56 5.67
N ASP A 175 -30.28 1.52 6.82
CA ASP A 175 -31.41 0.60 7.01
C ASP A 175 -32.50 0.87 5.94
N GLY A 176 -32.97 -0.18 5.27
CA GLY A 176 -33.95 -0.06 4.20
C GLY A 176 -33.42 0.40 2.83
N ASP A 177 -32.12 0.66 2.67
CA ASP A 177 -31.55 1.07 1.38
C ASP A 177 -31.72 -0.04 0.32
N GLU A 178 -32.46 0.27 -0.74
CA GLU A 178 -32.80 -0.69 -1.81
C GLU A 178 -31.61 -0.97 -2.74
N ASN A 179 -30.56 -0.15 -2.71
CA ASN A 179 -29.41 -0.27 -3.61
C ASN A 179 -28.39 -1.32 -3.17
N LEU A 180 -28.54 -1.94 -1.99
CA LEU A 180 -27.57 -2.93 -1.50
C LEU A 180 -27.35 -4.05 -2.52
N GLY A 181 -28.42 -4.55 -3.15
CA GLY A 181 -28.29 -5.59 -4.19
C GLY A 181 -27.38 -5.19 -5.34
N SER A 182 -27.63 -4.01 -5.90
CA SER A 182 -26.85 -3.47 -7.02
C SER A 182 -25.39 -3.17 -6.61
N MET A 183 -25.17 -2.69 -5.39
CA MET A 183 -23.82 -2.48 -4.86
C MET A 183 -23.05 -3.81 -4.75
N LEU A 184 -23.68 -4.87 -4.25
CA LEU A 184 -23.05 -6.19 -4.16
C LEU A 184 -22.75 -6.79 -5.54
N GLU A 185 -23.61 -6.55 -6.53
CA GLU A 185 -23.34 -6.94 -7.93
C GLU A 185 -22.14 -6.19 -8.48
N MET A 186 -22.06 -4.90 -8.26
CA MET A 186 -20.91 -4.08 -8.64
C MET A 186 -19.62 -4.60 -7.99
N PHE A 187 -19.63 -4.86 -6.68
CA PHE A 187 -18.46 -5.43 -5.99
C PHE A 187 -18.05 -6.76 -6.58
N THR A 188 -18.99 -7.67 -6.86
CA THR A 188 -18.70 -8.97 -7.47
C THR A 188 -18.15 -8.84 -8.90
N ALA A 189 -18.57 -7.81 -9.64
CA ALA A 189 -18.09 -7.56 -11.00
C ALA A 189 -16.65 -7.00 -11.04
N PHE A 190 -16.30 -6.14 -10.08
CA PHE A 190 -14.99 -5.46 -10.06
C PHE A 190 -13.93 -6.14 -9.18
N TYR A 191 -14.35 -6.89 -8.15
CA TYR A 191 -13.45 -7.53 -7.20
C TYR A 191 -13.71 -9.03 -7.13
N ARG A 192 -12.65 -9.80 -7.02
CA ARG A 192 -12.70 -11.26 -6.79
C ARG A 192 -12.67 -11.61 -5.31
N GLU A 193 -12.20 -10.70 -4.51
CA GLU A 193 -12.02 -10.85 -3.08
C GLU A 193 -13.33 -10.64 -2.33
N PRO A 194 -13.47 -11.20 -1.12
CA PRO A 194 -14.57 -10.86 -0.23
C PRO A 194 -14.66 -9.36 0.02
N VAL A 195 -15.85 -8.88 0.31
CA VAL A 195 -16.04 -7.51 0.79
C VAL A 195 -15.90 -7.45 2.30
N ILE A 196 -15.48 -6.30 2.82
CA ILE A 196 -15.54 -6.03 4.25
C ILE A 196 -16.75 -5.15 4.55
N VAL A 197 -17.55 -5.60 5.50
CA VAL A 197 -18.77 -4.93 5.98
C VAL A 197 -18.57 -4.59 7.45
N GLN A 198 -18.86 -3.36 7.82
CA GLN A 198 -18.71 -2.91 9.21
C GLN A 198 -19.96 -2.16 9.66
N ARG A 199 -20.29 -2.26 10.95
CA ARG A 199 -21.31 -1.38 11.54
C ARG A 199 -20.88 0.07 11.36
N TYR A 200 -21.79 0.93 10.93
CA TYR A 200 -21.52 2.36 10.81
C TYR A 200 -21.28 2.99 12.20
N VAL A 201 -20.22 3.75 12.31
CA VAL A 201 -19.85 4.52 13.52
C VAL A 201 -20.14 5.99 13.24
N PRO A 202 -21.19 6.59 13.88
CA PRO A 202 -21.59 7.97 13.57
C PRO A 202 -20.52 9.02 13.90
N GLU A 203 -19.63 8.71 14.84
CA GLU A 203 -18.56 9.57 15.32
C GLU A 203 -17.56 9.96 14.22
N VAL A 204 -17.44 9.17 13.15
CA VAL A 204 -16.62 9.51 11.97
C VAL A 204 -16.93 10.90 11.38
N ARG A 205 -18.13 11.43 11.62
CA ARG A 205 -18.52 12.77 11.18
C ARG A 205 -17.83 13.91 11.94
N LYS A 206 -17.21 13.59 13.07
CA LYS A 206 -16.49 14.57 13.91
C LYS A 206 -15.02 14.69 13.52
N GLY A 207 -14.57 13.92 12.51
CA GLY A 207 -13.19 13.77 12.11
C GLY A 207 -12.54 12.54 12.74
N ASP A 208 -11.39 12.17 12.20
CA ASP A 208 -10.52 11.09 12.71
C ASP A 208 -9.66 11.61 13.88
#